data_ed14294df4b4dd9ffd912b45410410c4
#
_entry.id   ed14294df4b4dd9ffd912b45410410c4
#
_cell.length_a   1.000
_cell.length_b   1.000
_cell.length_c   1.000
_cell.angle_alpha   90.00
_cell.angle_beta   90.00
_cell.angle_gamma   90.00
#
_symmetry.space_group_name_H-M   'P 1'
#
loop_
_entity.id
_entity.type
_entity.pdbx_description
1 polymer ?
#
loop_
_entity_poly.entity_id
_entity_poly.type
_entity_poly.pdbx_seq_one_letter_code
_entity_poly.pdbx_strand_id
1 'polypeptide(L)'
;IDATSNALSTLNSTVTQQGKDITSNSNSITSLSNQMVNGRQNMWVRSVYNVQLANNTTEPTFSDINGKAPISIDEVPDAAKLDFVSAGSYVIAHYKAFVKVNADTTITMAPGSRVFDDTGAVYVNGVRVAFGNASWNTVSFDLKAGWSTVEFLVNQWTGQAYINLGFKLSEKVAQLNSALGMNALSNAISAVTSNVSTVGDRVTSTSQSVTDLRNSLEQTNANLANKADAQALSTLQNTVSKQGDTISSQGNSITNLNNTLTAARNAGDNLIPNYDFLQGATAWDIQY
;
A
#
# COMPACT_ATOMS: atom_id res chain seq x y z
N ILE A 1 -23.39 29.13 -2.39
CA ILE A 1 -22.00 29.02 -1.88
C ILE A 1 -22.03 28.28 -0.52
N ASP A 2 -22.94 28.63 0.39
CA ASP A 2 -23.02 28.03 1.74
C ASP A 2 -23.38 26.55 1.71
N ALA A 3 -24.34 26.14 0.86
CA ALA A 3 -24.72 24.73 0.73
C ALA A 3 -23.56 23.84 0.24
N THR A 4 -22.77 24.33 -0.71
CA THR A 4 -21.60 23.65 -1.25
C THR A 4 -20.48 23.55 -0.20
N SER A 5 -20.27 24.60 0.58
CA SER A 5 -19.27 24.63 1.66
C SER A 5 -19.66 23.64 2.77
N ASN A 6 -20.93 23.58 3.15
CA ASN A 6 -21.42 22.62 4.13
C ASN A 6 -21.31 21.18 3.64
N ALA A 7 -21.64 20.92 2.36
CA ALA A 7 -21.49 19.60 1.77
C ALA A 7 -20.01 19.16 1.73
N LEU A 8 -19.09 20.06 1.39
CA LEU A 8 -17.64 19.79 1.39
C LEU A 8 -17.13 19.50 2.80
N SER A 9 -17.57 20.26 3.81
CA SER A 9 -17.22 20.03 5.22
C SER A 9 -17.71 18.67 5.71
N THR A 10 -18.94 18.30 5.36
CA THR A 10 -19.51 16.99 5.71
C THR A 10 -18.73 15.86 5.01
N LEU A 11 -18.43 16.01 3.72
CA LEU A 11 -17.62 15.04 2.98
C LEU A 11 -16.24 14.86 3.60
N ASN A 12 -15.55 15.95 3.93
CA ASN A 12 -14.24 15.90 4.58
C ASN A 12 -14.28 15.18 5.94
N SER A 13 -15.33 15.44 6.73
CA SER A 13 -15.54 14.74 8.00
C SER A 13 -15.78 13.24 7.79
N THR A 14 -16.57 12.88 6.80
CA THR A 14 -16.84 11.48 6.44
C THR A 14 -15.56 10.76 5.98
N VAL A 15 -14.79 11.37 5.10
CA VAL A 15 -13.51 10.80 4.63
C VAL A 15 -12.51 10.64 5.77
N THR A 16 -12.45 11.61 6.69
CA THR A 16 -11.61 11.53 7.89
C THR A 16 -12.04 10.39 8.80
N GLN A 17 -13.35 10.19 9.01
CA GLN A 17 -13.85 9.08 9.82
C GLN A 17 -13.57 7.73 9.14
N GLN A 18 -13.81 7.61 7.85
CA GLN A 18 -13.46 6.39 7.08
C GLN A 18 -11.98 6.06 7.18
N GLY A 19 -11.10 7.05 7.13
CA GLY A 19 -9.66 6.85 7.34
C GLY A 19 -9.33 6.26 8.72
N LYS A 20 -10.01 6.73 9.78
CA LYS A 20 -9.87 6.16 11.13
C LYS A 20 -10.40 4.73 11.21
N ASP A 21 -11.54 4.46 10.60
CA ASP A 21 -12.15 3.13 10.59
C ASP A 21 -11.29 2.11 9.83
N ILE A 22 -10.70 2.50 8.70
CA ILE A 22 -9.73 1.68 7.94
C ILE A 22 -8.50 1.37 8.80
N THR A 23 -7.96 2.35 9.52
CA THR A 23 -6.83 2.15 10.43
C THR A 23 -7.18 1.19 11.58
N SER A 24 -8.36 1.36 12.19
CA SER A 24 -8.86 0.49 13.25
C SER A 24 -9.05 -0.95 12.77
N ASN A 25 -9.65 -1.13 11.60
CA ASN A 25 -9.84 -2.44 10.97
C ASN A 25 -8.50 -3.11 10.65
N SER A 26 -7.52 -2.36 10.13
CA SER A 26 -6.17 -2.86 9.87
C SER A 26 -5.47 -3.35 11.15
N ASN A 27 -5.60 -2.60 12.25
CA ASN A 27 -5.06 -3.01 13.56
C ASN A 27 -5.75 -4.26 14.10
N SER A 28 -7.07 -4.37 13.93
CA SER A 28 -7.85 -5.55 14.33
C SER A 28 -7.45 -6.79 13.53
N ILE A 29 -7.28 -6.66 12.21
CA ILE A 29 -6.80 -7.74 11.34
C ILE A 29 -5.40 -8.17 11.75
N THR A 30 -4.51 -7.22 12.06
CA THR A 30 -3.16 -7.51 12.53
C THR A 30 -3.19 -8.27 13.86
N SER A 31 -4.04 -7.84 14.82
CA SER A 31 -4.20 -8.50 16.11
C SER A 31 -4.73 -9.94 15.97
N LEU A 32 -5.78 -10.13 15.16
CA LEU A 32 -6.34 -11.45 14.88
C LEU A 32 -5.33 -12.37 14.18
N SER A 33 -4.59 -11.82 13.22
CA SER A 33 -3.51 -12.54 12.55
C SER A 33 -2.46 -13.00 13.55
N ASN A 34 -2.02 -12.11 14.45
CA ASN A 34 -1.04 -12.44 15.49
C ASN A 34 -1.56 -13.50 16.47
N GLN A 35 -2.83 -13.42 16.88
CA GLN A 35 -3.45 -14.44 17.76
C GLN A 35 -3.51 -15.81 17.08
N MET A 36 -3.88 -15.84 15.80
CA MET A 36 -3.96 -17.07 15.02
C MET A 36 -2.57 -17.69 14.78
N VAL A 37 -1.54 -16.84 14.61
CA VAL A 37 -0.14 -17.24 14.48
C VAL A 37 0.36 -17.87 15.77
N ASN A 38 0.20 -17.17 16.90
CA ASN A 38 0.73 -17.61 18.18
C ASN A 38 0.09 -18.91 18.65
N GLY A 39 -1.19 -19.13 18.35
CA GLY A 39 -1.90 -20.36 18.72
C GLY A 39 -1.47 -21.60 17.92
N ARG A 40 -0.91 -21.42 16.71
CA ARG A 40 -0.51 -22.54 15.82
C ARG A 40 1.00 -22.73 15.67
N GLN A 41 1.81 -21.73 15.99
CA GLN A 41 3.28 -21.83 15.88
C GLN A 41 3.93 -22.64 17.00
N ASN A 42 3.23 -22.91 18.10
CA ASN A 42 3.77 -23.60 19.25
C ASN A 42 3.51 -25.11 19.25
N MET A 43 2.98 -25.64 18.17
CA MET A 43 2.56 -27.02 18.08
C MET A 43 2.92 -27.62 16.72
N TRP A 44 3.31 -28.88 16.76
CA TRP A 44 3.43 -29.71 15.57
C TRP A 44 2.29 -30.73 15.56
N VAL A 45 1.71 -30.98 14.40
CA VAL A 45 0.87 -32.17 14.20
C VAL A 45 1.79 -33.28 13.74
N ARG A 46 1.85 -34.35 14.50
CA ARG A 46 2.63 -35.56 14.16
C ARG A 46 1.68 -36.68 13.75
N SER A 47 1.87 -37.23 12.57
CA SER A 47 1.19 -38.43 12.10
C SER A 47 2.22 -39.54 11.91
N VAL A 48 1.99 -40.71 12.47
CA VAL A 48 2.91 -41.85 12.40
C VAL A 48 2.29 -42.92 11.51
N TYR A 49 3.07 -43.44 10.57
CA TYR A 49 2.64 -44.48 9.62
C TYR A 49 3.48 -45.71 9.73
N ASN A 50 2.82 -46.89 9.73
CA ASN A 50 3.51 -48.18 9.72
C ASN A 50 4.02 -48.45 8.28
N VAL A 51 5.23 -47.98 8.01
CA VAL A 51 5.89 -48.06 6.70
C VAL A 51 7.36 -48.37 6.89
N GLN A 52 7.78 -49.53 6.39
CA GLN A 52 9.16 -49.92 6.36
C GLN A 52 9.79 -49.52 5.02
N LEU A 53 10.81 -48.68 5.06
CA LEU A 53 11.64 -48.37 3.90
C LEU A 53 12.75 -49.44 3.76
N ALA A 54 13.53 -49.35 2.68
CA ALA A 54 14.56 -50.33 2.36
C ALA A 54 15.69 -50.43 3.39
N ASN A 55 16.03 -49.32 4.02
CA ASN A 55 17.04 -49.22 5.11
C ASN A 55 16.91 -47.87 5.83
N ASN A 56 17.74 -47.64 6.84
CA ASN A 56 17.76 -46.45 7.66
C ASN A 56 18.30 -45.19 6.95
N THR A 57 18.89 -45.35 5.77
CA THR A 57 19.39 -44.21 4.92
C THR A 57 18.46 -43.92 3.77
N THR A 58 17.36 -44.66 3.61
CA THR A 58 16.37 -44.40 2.55
C THR A 58 15.55 -43.18 2.91
N GLU A 59 15.52 -42.21 1.97
CA GLU A 59 14.74 -40.97 2.10
C GLU A 59 13.23 -41.30 2.16
N PRO A 60 12.51 -40.82 3.17
CA PRO A 60 11.06 -40.90 3.18
C PRO A 60 10.43 -39.85 2.29
N THR A 61 9.41 -40.23 1.54
CA THR A 61 8.66 -39.35 0.63
C THR A 61 7.17 -39.38 0.95
N PHE A 62 6.42 -38.38 0.48
CA PHE A 62 4.96 -38.41 0.61
C PHE A 62 4.32 -39.60 -0.14
N SER A 63 4.98 -40.10 -1.19
CA SER A 63 4.52 -41.30 -1.90
C SER A 63 4.47 -42.53 -0.99
N ASP A 64 5.39 -42.62 -0.04
CA ASP A 64 5.49 -43.79 0.88
C ASP A 64 4.32 -43.85 1.85
N ILE A 65 3.71 -42.70 2.16
CA ILE A 65 2.57 -42.60 3.09
C ILE A 65 1.25 -42.34 2.40
N ASN A 66 1.26 -42.06 1.10
CA ASN A 66 0.06 -41.75 0.33
C ASN A 66 -0.93 -42.92 0.34
N GLY A 67 -2.19 -42.63 0.64
CA GLY A 67 -3.25 -43.64 0.75
C GLY A 67 -3.18 -44.53 1.96
N LYS A 68 -2.23 -44.33 2.89
CA LYS A 68 -2.13 -45.07 4.13
C LYS A 68 -2.76 -44.31 5.30
N ALA A 69 -3.47 -45.02 6.16
CA ALA A 69 -3.96 -44.45 7.40
C ALA A 69 -2.81 -44.35 8.42
N PRO A 70 -2.66 -43.25 9.14
CA PRO A 70 -1.70 -43.15 10.23
C PRO A 70 -2.13 -44.06 11.40
N ILE A 71 -1.16 -44.66 12.10
CA ILE A 71 -1.40 -45.44 13.31
C ILE A 71 -1.57 -44.55 14.56
N SER A 72 -1.05 -43.30 14.52
CA SER A 72 -1.37 -42.26 15.49
C SER A 72 -1.34 -40.88 14.84
N ILE A 73 -2.10 -39.96 15.43
CA ILE A 73 -2.04 -38.52 15.15
C ILE A 73 -2.03 -37.79 16.48
N ASP A 74 -0.98 -37.01 16.72
CA ASP A 74 -0.77 -36.31 17.98
C ASP A 74 -0.42 -34.85 17.75
N GLU A 75 -0.80 -34.00 18.71
CA GLU A 75 -0.25 -32.66 18.83
C GLU A 75 0.98 -32.69 19.71
N VAL A 76 2.11 -32.20 19.17
CA VAL A 76 3.41 -32.23 19.86
C VAL A 76 3.85 -30.78 20.11
N PRO A 77 4.18 -30.41 21.35
CA PRO A 77 4.71 -29.08 21.64
C PRO A 77 5.97 -28.78 20.83
N ASP A 78 6.11 -27.55 20.40
CA ASP A 78 7.33 -27.09 19.73
C ASP A 78 8.52 -27.14 20.69
N ALA A 79 9.57 -27.81 20.30
CA ALA A 79 10.77 -28.05 21.08
C ALA A 79 12.02 -28.03 20.19
N ALA A 80 13.17 -27.76 20.80
CA ALA A 80 14.45 -27.80 20.08
C ALA A 80 14.77 -29.20 19.54
N LYS A 81 14.26 -30.24 20.20
CA LYS A 81 14.34 -31.63 19.79
C LYS A 81 12.95 -32.25 19.89
N LEU A 82 12.48 -32.76 18.76
CA LEU A 82 11.21 -33.48 18.69
C LEU A 82 11.50 -34.97 18.77
N ASP A 83 11.49 -35.48 20.00
CA ASP A 83 11.63 -36.90 20.24
C ASP A 83 10.30 -37.61 20.00
N PHE A 84 10.33 -38.79 19.39
CA PHE A 84 9.22 -39.69 19.48
C PHE A 84 9.72 -41.10 19.79
N VAL A 85 9.08 -41.72 20.76
CA VAL A 85 9.26 -43.12 20.99
C VAL A 85 8.21 -43.81 20.13
N SER A 86 8.61 -44.43 19.05
CA SER A 86 7.67 -45.26 18.30
C SER A 86 7.41 -46.51 19.10
N ALA A 87 6.15 -46.90 19.23
CA ALA A 87 5.78 -48.18 19.76
C ALA A 87 6.28 -49.35 18.89
N GLY A 88 7.05 -49.11 17.85
CA GLY A 88 7.62 -50.08 16.94
C GLY A 88 8.72 -49.47 16.07
N SER A 89 9.58 -50.35 15.53
CA SER A 89 10.53 -50.02 14.47
C SER A 89 9.79 -49.97 13.13
N TYR A 90 10.43 -49.37 12.12
CA TYR A 90 9.93 -49.32 10.75
C TYR A 90 8.68 -48.48 10.58
N VAL A 91 8.78 -47.23 10.98
CA VAL A 91 7.72 -46.22 10.76
C VAL A 91 8.22 -44.99 10.05
N ILE A 92 7.29 -44.28 9.39
CA ILE A 92 7.50 -42.92 8.94
C ILE A 92 6.70 -42.01 9.86
N ALA A 93 7.37 -41.02 10.46
CA ALA A 93 6.71 -39.94 11.18
C ALA A 93 6.65 -38.69 10.29
N HIS A 94 5.47 -38.16 10.14
CA HIS A 94 5.20 -36.90 9.45
C HIS A 94 4.87 -35.83 10.47
N TYR A 95 5.72 -34.79 10.56
CA TYR A 95 5.51 -33.60 11.39
C TYR A 95 5.10 -32.46 10.51
N LYS A 96 4.10 -31.69 10.90
CA LYS A 96 3.60 -30.52 10.20
C LYS A 96 3.40 -29.36 11.14
N ALA A 97 3.97 -28.22 10.79
CA ALA A 97 3.77 -26.95 11.47
C ALA A 97 3.41 -25.85 10.49
N PHE A 98 2.76 -24.80 10.99
CA PHE A 98 2.47 -23.59 10.23
C PHE A 98 3.33 -22.46 10.79
N VAL A 99 4.01 -21.75 9.90
CA VAL A 99 4.87 -20.64 10.26
C VAL A 99 4.56 -19.41 9.37
N LYS A 100 4.78 -18.24 9.95
CA LYS A 100 4.67 -16.98 9.18
C LYS A 100 5.96 -16.19 9.36
N VAL A 101 6.61 -15.87 8.27
CA VAL A 101 7.76 -14.96 8.24
C VAL A 101 7.40 -13.65 7.54
N ASN A 102 7.96 -12.55 8.02
CA ASN A 102 7.66 -11.21 7.49
C ASN A 102 8.46 -10.87 6.23
N ALA A 103 9.53 -11.59 5.97
CA ALA A 103 10.31 -11.49 4.74
C ALA A 103 10.92 -12.84 4.40
N ASP A 104 11.43 -12.98 3.17
CA ASP A 104 12.18 -14.16 2.74
C ASP A 104 13.35 -14.42 3.69
N THR A 105 13.47 -15.63 4.16
CA THR A 105 14.50 -16.01 5.14
C THR A 105 14.90 -17.47 5.00
N THR A 106 16.09 -17.79 5.43
CA THR A 106 16.60 -19.16 5.51
C THR A 106 16.60 -19.63 6.96
N ILE A 107 16.02 -20.79 7.22
CA ILE A 107 16.10 -21.50 8.48
C ILE A 107 17.23 -22.52 8.37
N THR A 108 18.18 -22.45 9.30
CA THR A 108 19.28 -23.43 9.40
C THR A 108 19.17 -24.19 10.70
N MET A 109 18.95 -25.48 10.62
CA MET A 109 19.03 -26.42 11.74
C MET A 109 20.50 -26.87 11.86
N ALA A 110 21.16 -26.46 12.93
CA ALA A 110 22.56 -26.82 13.23
C ALA A 110 22.71 -27.07 14.73
N PRO A 111 22.17 -28.21 15.25
CA PRO A 111 22.08 -28.44 16.68
C PRO A 111 23.42 -28.83 17.34
N GLY A 112 24.52 -28.85 16.60
CA GLY A 112 25.80 -29.35 17.08
C GLY A 112 25.89 -30.88 17.15
N SER A 113 24.84 -31.57 16.71
CA SER A 113 24.73 -33.04 16.64
C SER A 113 23.94 -33.37 15.36
N ARG A 114 23.48 -34.63 15.25
CA ARG A 114 22.63 -35.04 14.12
C ARG A 114 21.30 -34.29 14.14
N VAL A 115 20.84 -33.87 12.96
CA VAL A 115 19.52 -33.30 12.77
C VAL A 115 18.44 -34.38 12.79
N PHE A 116 18.67 -35.49 12.10
CA PHE A 116 17.80 -36.66 12.11
C PHE A 116 18.51 -37.87 12.74
N ASP A 117 17.75 -38.69 13.44
CA ASP A 117 18.30 -39.92 14.01
C ASP A 117 18.72 -40.89 12.89
N ASP A 118 17.77 -41.27 12.05
CA ASP A 118 18.04 -42.07 10.85
C ASP A 118 18.07 -41.16 9.61
N THR A 119 16.95 -40.99 8.94
CA THR A 119 16.86 -40.19 7.71
C THR A 119 15.62 -39.36 7.72
N GLY A 120 15.72 -38.11 7.26
CA GLY A 120 14.61 -37.21 7.16
C GLY A 120 14.63 -36.31 5.94
N ALA A 121 13.47 -35.88 5.52
CA ALA A 121 13.25 -34.92 4.46
C ALA A 121 12.46 -33.74 4.97
N VAL A 122 12.80 -32.54 4.48
CA VAL A 122 12.13 -31.28 4.79
C VAL A 122 11.33 -30.84 3.57
N TYR A 123 10.07 -30.53 3.81
CA TYR A 123 9.18 -29.97 2.81
C TYR A 123 8.68 -28.59 3.27
N VAL A 124 8.57 -27.68 2.32
CA VAL A 124 7.93 -26.38 2.51
C VAL A 124 6.81 -26.28 1.50
N ASN A 125 5.59 -26.07 1.97
CA ASN A 125 4.39 -26.00 1.11
C ASN A 125 4.25 -27.21 0.18
N GLY A 126 4.57 -28.41 0.68
CA GLY A 126 4.51 -29.66 -0.07
C GLY A 126 5.67 -29.92 -1.04
N VAL A 127 6.61 -28.97 -1.17
CA VAL A 127 7.80 -29.12 -2.02
C VAL A 127 9.00 -29.54 -1.16
N ARG A 128 9.70 -30.61 -1.58
CA ARG A 128 10.93 -31.03 -0.91
C ARG A 128 12.04 -29.98 -1.10
N VAL A 129 12.56 -29.46 0.01
CA VAL A 129 13.58 -28.41 0.01
C VAL A 129 14.91 -28.86 0.59
N ALA A 130 14.90 -29.91 1.44
CA ALA A 130 16.11 -30.49 2.00
C ALA A 130 15.91 -31.97 2.34
N PHE A 131 17.03 -32.66 2.47
CA PHE A 131 17.08 -34.07 2.83
C PHE A 131 18.37 -34.29 3.64
N GLY A 132 18.31 -35.17 4.61
CA GLY A 132 19.47 -35.50 5.43
C GLY A 132 19.35 -36.89 6.04
N ASN A 133 20.50 -37.52 6.28
CA ASN A 133 20.61 -38.80 6.99
C ASN A 133 21.31 -38.63 8.33
N ALA A 134 21.52 -39.73 9.05
CA ALA A 134 22.15 -39.74 10.35
C ALA A 134 23.56 -39.10 10.43
N SER A 135 24.22 -38.84 9.31
CA SER A 135 25.52 -38.16 9.29
C SER A 135 25.40 -36.63 9.16
N TRP A 136 24.21 -36.10 8.87
CA TRP A 136 23.99 -34.68 8.67
C TRP A 136 23.79 -33.94 9.98
N ASN A 137 24.66 -32.98 10.27
CA ASN A 137 24.61 -32.12 11.44
C ASN A 137 24.08 -30.69 11.12
N THR A 138 23.82 -30.40 9.85
CA THR A 138 23.27 -29.13 9.39
C THR A 138 22.31 -29.37 8.23
N VAL A 139 21.10 -28.79 8.32
CA VAL A 139 20.08 -28.80 7.27
C VAL A 139 19.48 -27.41 7.19
N SER A 140 19.38 -26.86 5.99
CA SER A 140 18.79 -25.53 5.76
C SER A 140 17.65 -25.61 4.77
N PHE A 141 16.68 -24.72 4.94
CA PHE A 141 15.56 -24.53 4.02
C PHE A 141 15.07 -23.07 4.02
N ASP A 142 14.54 -22.65 2.89
CA ASP A 142 14.08 -21.28 2.69
C ASP A 142 12.56 -21.17 2.93
N LEU A 143 12.17 -20.08 3.58
CA LEU A 143 10.78 -19.65 3.75
C LEU A 143 10.57 -18.34 2.98
N LYS A 144 9.50 -18.28 2.20
CA LYS A 144 9.04 -17.05 1.57
C LYS A 144 8.19 -16.23 2.53
N ALA A 145 8.21 -14.91 2.35
CA ALA A 145 7.36 -13.99 3.12
C ALA A 145 5.89 -14.44 3.09
N GLY A 146 5.26 -14.46 4.24
CA GLY A 146 3.89 -14.93 4.42
C GLY A 146 3.82 -16.26 5.17
N TRP A 147 2.71 -16.96 5.00
CA TRP A 147 2.46 -18.26 5.61
C TRP A 147 3.09 -19.39 4.82
N SER A 148 3.69 -20.33 5.53
CA SER A 148 4.21 -21.58 4.98
C SER A 148 3.85 -22.76 5.88
N THR A 149 3.67 -23.93 5.29
CA THR A 149 3.75 -25.20 6.01
C THR A 149 5.20 -25.66 5.99
N VAL A 150 5.72 -26.03 7.16
CA VAL A 150 6.99 -26.72 7.31
C VAL A 150 6.68 -28.15 7.72
N GLU A 151 7.16 -29.09 6.95
CA GLU A 151 6.86 -30.49 7.15
C GLU A 151 8.15 -31.30 7.17
N PHE A 152 8.25 -32.24 8.11
CA PHE A 152 9.33 -33.21 8.15
C PHE A 152 8.75 -34.61 7.96
N LEU A 153 9.33 -35.35 7.05
CA LEU A 153 9.16 -36.81 7.01
C LEU A 153 10.41 -37.46 7.58
N VAL A 154 10.24 -38.31 8.56
CA VAL A 154 11.33 -39.01 9.25
C VAL A 154 11.16 -40.49 9.11
N ASN A 155 12.12 -41.14 8.51
CA ASN A 155 12.25 -42.60 8.48
C ASN A 155 12.82 -43.07 9.82
N GLN A 156 12.10 -43.90 10.53
CA GLN A 156 12.57 -44.54 11.74
C GLN A 156 12.77 -46.02 11.49
N TRP A 157 14.02 -46.44 11.56
CA TRP A 157 14.37 -47.86 11.33
C TRP A 157 14.27 -48.72 12.60
N THR A 158 15.03 -48.36 13.60
CA THR A 158 15.03 -49.06 14.91
C THR A 158 15.44 -48.12 16.05
N GLY A 159 14.95 -48.37 17.27
CA GLY A 159 15.34 -47.62 18.47
C GLY A 159 14.56 -46.36 18.69
N GLN A 160 15.22 -45.26 19.07
CA GLN A 160 14.59 -43.95 19.25
C GLN A 160 14.61 -43.17 17.94
N ALA A 161 13.59 -42.35 17.74
CA ALA A 161 13.55 -41.43 16.64
C ALA A 161 13.53 -39.98 17.14
N TYR A 162 14.20 -39.12 16.45
CA TYR A 162 14.11 -37.67 16.71
C TYR A 162 14.40 -36.81 15.49
N ILE A 163 13.92 -35.58 15.60
CA ILE A 163 14.37 -34.45 14.78
C ILE A 163 14.97 -33.44 15.76
N ASN A 164 16.21 -33.09 15.59
CA ASN A 164 16.88 -32.07 16.38
C ASN A 164 17.04 -30.79 15.56
N LEU A 165 16.23 -29.79 15.85
CA LEU A 165 16.30 -28.49 15.18
C LEU A 165 17.42 -27.61 15.78
N GLY A 166 17.76 -27.82 17.07
CA GLY A 166 18.65 -26.96 17.84
C GLY A 166 17.97 -25.72 18.42
N PHE A 167 16.70 -25.51 18.11
CA PHE A 167 15.86 -24.39 18.57
C PHE A 167 14.37 -24.79 18.49
N LYS A 168 13.52 -24.09 19.21
CA LYS A 168 12.08 -24.14 18.94
C LYS A 168 11.79 -23.34 17.68
N LEU A 169 11.04 -23.91 16.75
CA LEU A 169 10.75 -23.26 15.47
C LEU A 169 9.99 -21.94 15.67
N SER A 170 9.02 -21.91 16.59
CA SER A 170 8.26 -20.72 16.94
C SER A 170 9.13 -19.58 17.46
N GLU A 171 10.07 -19.88 18.36
CA GLU A 171 11.01 -18.88 18.91
C GLU A 171 11.96 -18.36 17.83
N LYS A 172 12.45 -19.25 16.97
CA LYS A 172 13.33 -18.86 15.86
C LYS A 172 12.62 -17.92 14.88
N VAL A 173 11.39 -18.25 14.50
CA VAL A 173 10.58 -17.42 13.61
C VAL A 173 10.24 -16.09 14.28
N ALA A 174 9.91 -16.06 15.57
CA ALA A 174 9.65 -14.83 16.30
C ALA A 174 10.89 -13.92 16.34
N GLN A 175 12.07 -14.47 16.59
CA GLN A 175 13.35 -13.73 16.56
C GLN A 175 13.62 -13.12 15.17
N LEU A 176 13.44 -13.90 14.09
CA LEU A 176 13.62 -13.44 12.73
C LEU A 176 12.64 -12.30 12.39
N ASN A 177 11.36 -12.48 12.71
CA ASN A 177 10.34 -11.46 12.47
C ASN A 177 10.60 -10.18 13.27
N SER A 178 11.08 -10.31 14.52
CA SER A 178 11.46 -9.17 15.34
C SER A 178 12.64 -8.41 14.75
N ALA A 179 13.68 -9.10 14.32
CA ALA A 179 14.85 -8.48 13.69
C ALA A 179 14.47 -7.75 12.38
N LEU A 180 13.62 -8.37 11.57
CA LEU A 180 13.10 -7.76 10.33
C LEU A 180 12.24 -6.52 10.63
N GLY A 181 11.39 -6.58 11.66
CA GLY A 181 10.57 -5.47 12.12
C GLY A 181 11.43 -4.29 12.62
N MET A 182 12.49 -4.54 13.37
CA MET A 182 13.43 -3.53 13.83
C MET A 182 14.16 -2.84 12.68
N ASN A 183 14.60 -3.60 11.67
CA ASN A 183 15.25 -3.04 10.48
C ASN A 183 14.28 -2.17 9.67
N ALA A 184 13.04 -2.63 9.47
CA ALA A 184 12.01 -1.85 8.80
C ALA A 184 11.68 -0.55 9.55
N LEU A 185 11.58 -0.60 10.88
CA LEU A 185 11.36 0.57 11.72
C LEU A 185 12.54 1.56 11.64
N SER A 186 13.78 1.07 11.68
CA SER A 186 14.99 1.90 11.53
C SER A 186 15.01 2.62 10.18
N ASN A 187 14.66 1.93 9.10
CA ASN A 187 14.57 2.52 7.77
C ASN A 187 13.45 3.58 7.69
N ALA A 188 12.30 3.30 8.30
CA ALA A 188 11.18 4.24 8.35
C ALA A 188 11.55 5.52 9.15
N ILE A 189 12.22 5.38 10.29
CA ILE A 189 12.72 6.50 11.09
C ILE A 189 13.70 7.34 10.26
N SER A 190 14.64 6.72 9.56
CA SER A 190 15.60 7.42 8.69
C SER A 190 14.89 8.21 7.58
N ALA A 191 13.87 7.63 6.95
CA ALA A 191 13.07 8.30 5.93
C ALA A 191 12.29 9.48 6.52
N VAL A 192 11.68 9.33 7.69
CA VAL A 192 10.99 10.42 8.41
C VAL A 192 11.96 11.54 8.75
N THR A 193 13.14 11.22 9.27
CA THR A 193 14.18 12.22 9.60
C THR A 193 14.58 13.02 8.36
N SER A 194 14.79 12.36 7.23
CA SER A 194 15.09 13.02 5.95
C SER A 194 13.95 13.94 5.48
N ASN A 195 12.71 13.49 5.60
CA ASN A 195 11.55 14.29 5.25
C ASN A 195 11.38 15.52 6.15
N VAL A 196 11.62 15.37 7.47
CA VAL A 196 11.59 16.48 8.43
C VAL A 196 12.66 17.51 8.10
N SER A 197 13.88 17.09 7.74
CA SER A 197 14.93 18.01 7.28
C SER A 197 14.49 18.78 6.03
N THR A 198 13.95 18.10 5.02
CA THR A 198 13.46 18.73 3.79
C THR A 198 12.33 19.74 4.07
N VAL A 199 11.42 19.42 4.99
CA VAL A 199 10.38 20.35 5.42
C VAL A 199 10.97 21.57 6.11
N GLY A 200 11.99 21.39 6.98
CA GLY A 200 12.72 22.46 7.62
C GLY A 200 13.35 23.43 6.61
N ASP A 201 14.01 22.91 5.59
CA ASP A 201 14.62 23.70 4.52
C ASP A 201 13.56 24.51 3.73
N ARG A 202 12.42 23.87 3.44
CA ARG A 202 11.29 24.53 2.76
C ARG A 202 10.66 25.63 3.60
N VAL A 203 10.52 25.42 4.90
CA VAL A 203 10.02 26.44 5.85
C VAL A 203 10.98 27.62 5.88
N THR A 204 12.28 27.39 5.94
CA THR A 204 13.31 28.44 5.91
C THR A 204 13.23 29.23 4.60
N SER A 205 13.16 28.55 3.46
CA SER A 205 13.02 29.19 2.14
C SER A 205 11.72 30.00 2.01
N THR A 206 10.62 29.46 2.53
CA THR A 206 9.33 30.17 2.54
C THR A 206 9.38 31.41 3.42
N SER A 207 10.00 31.33 4.60
CA SER A 207 10.21 32.48 5.49
C SER A 207 11.02 33.59 4.83
N GLN A 208 12.06 33.21 4.09
CA GLN A 208 12.84 34.19 3.29
C GLN A 208 11.97 34.84 2.21
N SER A 209 11.21 34.04 1.46
CA SER A 209 10.32 34.55 0.41
C SER A 209 9.24 35.49 0.97
N VAL A 210 8.69 35.20 2.15
CA VAL A 210 7.74 36.06 2.84
C VAL A 210 8.41 37.40 3.24
N THR A 211 9.66 37.36 3.71
CA THR A 211 10.42 38.55 4.03
C THR A 211 10.67 39.40 2.80
N ASP A 212 11.05 38.78 1.68
CA ASP A 212 11.31 39.49 0.41
C ASP A 212 10.04 40.10 -0.17
N LEU A 213 8.88 39.38 -0.08
CA LEU A 213 7.58 39.93 -0.45
C LEU A 213 7.18 41.11 0.42
N ARG A 214 7.41 41.05 1.72
CA ARG A 214 7.13 42.15 2.64
C ARG A 214 7.97 43.39 2.27
N ASN A 215 9.25 43.23 2.03
CA ASN A 215 10.14 44.30 1.62
C ASN A 215 9.69 44.90 0.28
N SER A 216 9.27 44.03 -0.68
CA SER A 216 8.76 44.47 -1.98
C SER A 216 7.44 45.22 -1.83
N LEU A 217 6.55 44.80 -0.94
CA LEU A 217 5.29 45.47 -0.63
C LEU A 217 5.54 46.85 0.00
N GLU A 218 6.46 46.94 0.96
CA GLU A 218 6.85 48.19 1.59
C GLU A 218 7.40 49.19 0.53
N GLN A 219 8.24 48.70 -0.38
CA GLN A 219 8.79 49.47 -1.46
C GLN A 219 7.70 49.88 -2.49
N THR A 220 6.75 48.99 -2.78
CA THR A 220 5.59 49.27 -3.65
C THR A 220 4.69 50.33 -3.01
N ASN A 221 4.42 50.23 -1.71
CA ASN A 221 3.62 51.21 -0.98
C ASN A 221 4.32 52.61 -0.94
N ALA A 222 5.64 52.64 -0.71
CA ALA A 222 6.41 53.90 -0.80
C ALA A 222 6.38 54.52 -2.19
N ASN A 223 6.51 53.67 -3.26
CA ASN A 223 6.40 54.12 -4.65
C ASN A 223 5.00 54.60 -4.99
N LEU A 224 3.95 53.93 -4.49
CA LEU A 224 2.57 54.31 -4.66
C LEU A 224 2.28 55.64 -3.96
N ALA A 225 2.77 55.83 -2.74
CA ALA A 225 2.66 57.09 -1.99
C ALA A 225 3.33 58.28 -2.74
N ASN A 226 4.47 57.99 -3.39
CA ASN A 226 5.19 58.99 -4.18
C ASN A 226 4.56 59.26 -5.58
N LYS A 227 3.84 58.26 -6.14
CA LYS A 227 3.19 58.39 -7.46
C LYS A 227 1.74 58.85 -7.41
N ALA A 228 1.10 58.63 -6.29
CA ALA A 228 -0.26 59.11 -6.06
C ALA A 228 -0.23 60.61 -5.71
N ASP A 229 0.29 61.42 -6.60
CA ASP A 229 -0.04 62.82 -6.54
C ASP A 229 -1.58 62.92 -6.64
N ALA A 230 -2.19 63.53 -5.62
CA ALA A 230 -3.64 63.74 -5.55
C ALA A 230 -4.19 64.40 -6.84
N GLN A 231 -3.36 65.19 -7.54
CA GLN A 231 -3.61 65.82 -8.81
C GLN A 231 -3.74 64.77 -9.95
N ALA A 232 -2.83 63.76 -10.01
CA ALA A 232 -2.87 62.72 -11.03
C ALA A 232 -4.12 61.82 -10.88
N LEU A 233 -4.47 61.45 -9.62
CA LEU A 233 -5.67 60.69 -9.31
C LEU A 233 -6.95 61.49 -9.67
N SER A 234 -6.99 62.81 -9.34
CA SER A 234 -8.08 63.68 -9.70
C SER A 234 -8.23 63.82 -11.24
N THR A 235 -7.09 63.93 -11.96
CA THR A 235 -7.09 63.98 -13.40
C THR A 235 -7.61 62.68 -14.02
N LEU A 236 -7.19 61.53 -13.47
CA LEU A 236 -7.66 60.23 -13.92
C LEU A 236 -9.16 60.04 -13.65
N GLN A 237 -9.66 60.42 -12.47
CA GLN A 237 -11.09 60.40 -12.15
C GLN A 237 -11.91 61.23 -13.11
N ASN A 238 -11.44 62.47 -13.42
CA ASN A 238 -12.10 63.33 -14.41
C ASN A 238 -12.10 62.71 -15.80
N THR A 239 -11.01 62.05 -16.19
CA THR A 239 -10.91 61.36 -17.49
C THR A 239 -11.87 60.16 -17.55
N VAL A 240 -11.93 59.36 -16.52
CA VAL A 240 -12.86 58.20 -16.40
C VAL A 240 -14.32 58.70 -16.43
N SER A 241 -14.63 59.80 -15.76
CA SER A 241 -15.97 60.40 -15.78
C SER A 241 -16.36 60.82 -17.20
N LYS A 242 -15.50 61.57 -17.90
CA LYS A 242 -15.73 61.97 -19.30
C LYS A 242 -15.88 60.77 -20.25
N GLN A 243 -15.13 59.71 -20.04
CA GLN A 243 -15.29 58.50 -20.82
C GLN A 243 -16.65 57.82 -20.55
N GLY A 244 -17.11 57.78 -19.29
CA GLY A 244 -18.44 57.32 -18.91
C GLY A 244 -19.56 58.11 -19.63
N ASP A 245 -19.45 59.44 -19.66
CA ASP A 245 -20.40 60.30 -20.36
C ASP A 245 -20.40 60.03 -21.88
N THR A 246 -19.20 59.82 -22.46
CA THR A 246 -19.05 59.48 -23.87
C THR A 246 -19.69 58.12 -24.20
N ILE A 247 -19.46 57.10 -23.38
CA ILE A 247 -20.06 55.76 -23.52
C ILE A 247 -21.58 55.85 -23.40
N SER A 248 -22.09 56.63 -22.47
CA SER A 248 -23.54 56.85 -22.32
C SER A 248 -24.15 57.52 -23.58
N SER A 249 -23.48 58.54 -24.13
CA SER A 249 -23.89 59.20 -25.38
C SER A 249 -23.88 58.23 -26.56
N GLN A 250 -22.84 57.42 -26.69
CA GLN A 250 -22.75 56.37 -27.72
C GLN A 250 -23.87 55.33 -27.56
N GLY A 251 -24.16 54.89 -26.32
CA GLY A 251 -25.28 53.98 -26.01
C GLY A 251 -26.62 54.54 -26.46
N ASN A 252 -26.87 55.84 -26.22
CA ASN A 252 -28.07 56.51 -26.68
C ASN A 252 -28.12 56.57 -28.22
N SER A 253 -26.99 56.83 -28.87
CA SER A 253 -26.91 56.85 -30.33
C SER A 253 -27.19 55.49 -30.95
N ILE A 254 -26.65 54.43 -30.38
CA ILE A 254 -26.89 53.02 -30.77
C ILE A 254 -28.38 52.69 -30.59
N THR A 255 -28.98 53.08 -29.47
CA THR A 255 -30.41 52.88 -29.22
C THR A 255 -31.28 53.60 -30.27
N ASN A 256 -30.95 54.85 -30.60
CA ASN A 256 -31.64 55.60 -31.63
C ASN A 256 -31.48 54.98 -33.04
N LEU A 257 -30.28 54.50 -33.35
CA LEU A 257 -30.04 53.82 -34.64
C LEU A 257 -30.84 52.51 -34.70
N ASN A 258 -30.89 51.75 -33.62
CA ASN A 258 -31.65 50.52 -33.54
C ASN A 258 -33.16 50.76 -33.68
N ASN A 259 -33.67 51.81 -33.05
CA ASN A 259 -35.08 52.23 -33.19
C ASN A 259 -35.39 52.66 -34.64
N THR A 260 -34.49 53.44 -35.31
CA THR A 260 -34.66 53.82 -36.69
C THR A 260 -34.62 52.61 -37.62
N LEU A 261 -33.70 51.67 -37.41
CA LEU A 261 -33.62 50.44 -38.18
C LEU A 261 -34.89 49.58 -37.99
N THR A 262 -35.37 49.48 -36.75
CA THR A 262 -36.62 48.76 -36.44
C THR A 262 -37.83 49.39 -37.10
N ALA A 263 -37.93 50.73 -37.11
CA ALA A 263 -38.98 51.45 -37.77
C ALA A 263 -38.95 51.27 -39.32
N ALA A 264 -37.74 51.36 -39.94
CA ALA A 264 -37.56 51.07 -41.35
C ALA A 264 -37.94 49.60 -41.70
N ARG A 265 -37.58 48.73 -40.92
CA ARG A 265 -37.94 47.29 -41.06
C ARG A 265 -39.47 47.08 -40.96
N ASN A 266 -40.14 47.71 -39.99
CA ASN A 266 -41.55 47.59 -39.80
C ASN A 266 -42.39 48.30 -40.85
N ALA A 267 -41.80 49.39 -41.53
CA ALA A 267 -42.42 50.07 -42.63
C ALA A 267 -42.41 49.28 -43.95
N GLY A 268 -41.79 48.12 -43.98
CA GLY A 268 -41.73 47.27 -45.17
C GLY A 268 -40.73 47.71 -46.22
N ASP A 269 -39.97 48.78 -45.98
CA ASP A 269 -38.89 49.28 -46.88
C ASP A 269 -37.62 48.42 -46.78
N ASN A 270 -37.78 47.13 -46.92
CA ASN A 270 -36.65 46.22 -46.98
C ASN A 270 -36.03 46.34 -48.42
N LEU A 271 -34.99 47.10 -48.52
CA LEU A 271 -34.25 47.28 -49.78
C LEU A 271 -33.39 46.07 -50.17
N ILE A 272 -33.19 45.16 -49.23
CA ILE A 272 -32.41 43.93 -49.43
C ILE A 272 -33.26 42.72 -49.18
N PRO A 273 -33.68 41.94 -50.18
CA PRO A 273 -34.37 40.70 -49.97
C PRO A 273 -33.57 39.76 -49.03
N ASN A 274 -34.25 39.08 -48.11
CA ASN A 274 -33.65 38.18 -47.17
C ASN A 274 -32.65 38.88 -46.20
N TYR A 275 -32.99 40.07 -45.70
CA TYR A 275 -32.14 40.89 -44.82
C TYR A 275 -31.87 40.26 -43.45
N ASP A 276 -32.73 39.37 -43.02
CA ASP A 276 -32.59 38.62 -41.77
C ASP A 276 -31.78 37.32 -41.90
N PHE A 277 -31.38 36.99 -43.12
CA PHE A 277 -30.65 35.76 -43.43
C PHE A 277 -31.31 34.45 -42.97
N LEU A 278 -32.56 34.49 -42.49
CA LEU A 278 -33.27 33.32 -42.01
C LEU A 278 -33.69 32.38 -43.14
N GLN A 279 -33.83 32.89 -44.37
CA GLN A 279 -34.21 32.11 -45.57
C GLN A 279 -32.99 31.57 -46.34
N GLY A 280 -31.78 31.78 -45.84
CA GLY A 280 -30.54 31.37 -46.50
C GLY A 280 -30.31 32.05 -47.85
N ALA A 281 -29.44 31.45 -48.67
CA ALA A 281 -29.04 32.01 -49.96
C ALA A 281 -30.11 31.95 -51.06
N THR A 282 -31.22 31.28 -50.84
CA THR A 282 -32.25 31.07 -51.87
C THR A 282 -33.07 32.28 -52.24
N ALA A 283 -33.06 33.34 -51.39
CA ALA A 283 -33.72 34.61 -51.70
C ALA A 283 -32.82 35.64 -52.40
N TRP A 284 -31.57 35.30 -52.66
CA TRP A 284 -30.59 36.16 -53.33
C TRP A 284 -30.34 35.63 -54.73
N ASP A 285 -30.61 36.42 -55.73
CA ASP A 285 -30.26 36.08 -57.10
C ASP A 285 -28.78 36.43 -57.32
N ILE A 286 -27.91 35.48 -57.11
CA ILE A 286 -26.48 35.65 -57.35
C ILE A 286 -26.22 35.45 -58.84
N GLN A 287 -26.25 36.53 -59.61
CA GLN A 287 -25.73 36.52 -60.98
C GLN A 287 -24.20 36.70 -60.94
N TYR A 288 -23.51 35.67 -61.40
CA TYR A 288 -22.08 35.71 -61.68
C TYR A 288 -21.83 36.57 -63.00
#